data_49a0ca7344e156e45aa82ad8ce5d1296
#
_entry.id   49a0ca7344e156e45aa82ad8ce5d1296
#
_cell.length_a   1.000
_cell.length_b   1.000
_cell.length_c   1.000
_cell.angle_alpha   90.00
_cell.angle_beta   90.00
_cell.angle_gamma   90.00
#
_symmetry.space_group_name_H-M   'P 1'
#
loop_
_entity.id
_entity.type
_entity.pdbx_description
1 polymer ?
#
loop_
_entity_poly.entity_id
_entity_poly.type
_entity_poly.pdbx_seq_one_letter_code
_entity_poly.pdbx_strand_id
1 'polypeptide(L)'
;ERYCHLSAKDYVEREYRVDGTANVYRTADEDGGVEVMTADVPYSNRIVVRAPKDPAQASGNVVVEIINPTSFMEIERMWILGHGEFVRSGDIYVGITSKPNTIAKLKEFNPDRYAFMSWANPTPERPFDFDPEQLVRDGALPDMDISYETGLFWDMLTDLAWLLRGDSDLNPIRDYPRQAICLTGWSQSGAYLFRYLNS
;
A
#
# COMPACT_ATOMS: atom_id res chain seq x y z
N GLU A 1 15.72 1.58 -10.03
CA GLU A 1 16.67 0.69 -10.74
C GLU A 1 17.92 0.28 -9.92
N ARG A 2 17.97 0.58 -8.63
CA ARG A 2 19.17 0.37 -7.79
C ARG A 2 19.61 -1.12 -7.72
N TYR A 3 18.67 -2.03 -7.88
CA TYR A 3 18.90 -3.48 -7.73
C TYR A 3 18.70 -4.27 -9.02
N CYS A 4 18.12 -3.67 -10.05
CA CYS A 4 17.85 -4.35 -11.31
C CYS A 4 17.71 -3.32 -12.44
N HIS A 5 18.48 -3.50 -13.52
CA HIS A 5 18.32 -2.70 -14.73
C HIS A 5 17.15 -3.25 -15.55
N LEU A 6 15.94 -2.81 -15.23
CA LEU A 6 14.68 -3.30 -15.81
C LEU A 6 14.65 -3.16 -17.34
N SER A 7 15.12 -2.03 -17.86
CA SER A 7 15.15 -1.78 -19.30
C SER A 7 16.00 -2.80 -20.09
N ALA A 8 17.05 -3.34 -19.47
CA ALA A 8 17.87 -4.40 -20.04
C ALA A 8 17.25 -5.81 -19.92
N LYS A 9 16.10 -5.91 -19.26
CA LYS A 9 15.36 -7.16 -19.01
C LYS A 9 13.98 -7.16 -19.66
N ASP A 10 13.69 -6.21 -20.55
CA ASP A 10 12.37 -6.02 -21.16
C ASP A 10 11.23 -5.85 -20.15
N TYR A 11 11.56 -5.25 -19.00
CA TYR A 11 10.61 -4.81 -17.98
C TYR A 11 10.51 -3.30 -17.93
N VAL A 12 9.34 -2.83 -17.49
CA VAL A 12 9.06 -1.42 -17.23
C VAL A 12 8.66 -1.22 -15.78
N GLU A 13 9.03 -0.08 -15.23
CA GLU A 13 8.52 0.42 -13.95
C GLU A 13 7.68 1.66 -14.20
N ARG A 14 6.50 1.69 -13.64
CA ARG A 14 5.60 2.84 -13.67
C ARG A 14 5.05 3.08 -12.29
N GLU A 15 4.92 4.34 -11.94
CA GLU A 15 4.29 4.78 -10.71
C GLU A 15 2.98 5.47 -11.03
N TYR A 16 1.95 5.15 -10.25
CA TYR A 16 0.61 5.70 -10.44
C TYR A 16 0.12 6.34 -9.15
N ARG A 17 -0.57 7.45 -9.29
CA ARG A 17 -1.45 7.99 -8.26
C ARG A 17 -2.75 7.20 -8.27
N VAL A 18 -3.23 6.83 -7.08
CA VAL A 18 -4.53 6.20 -6.85
C VAL A 18 -5.32 7.06 -5.88
N ASP A 19 -6.53 7.42 -6.28
CA ASP A 19 -7.45 8.25 -5.49
C ASP A 19 -8.74 7.46 -5.26
N GLY A 20 -9.34 7.64 -4.10
CA GLY A 20 -10.60 7.02 -3.73
C GLY A 20 -11.15 7.57 -2.43
N THR A 21 -12.16 6.89 -1.91
CA THR A 21 -12.68 7.11 -0.56
C THR A 21 -12.58 5.83 0.24
N ALA A 22 -12.32 5.94 1.53
CA ALA A 22 -12.16 4.82 2.44
C ALA A 22 -12.91 5.09 3.74
N ASN A 23 -13.31 4.04 4.43
CA ASN A 23 -13.94 4.17 5.73
C ASN A 23 -12.92 4.03 6.85
N VAL A 24 -13.19 4.69 7.95
CA VAL A 24 -12.51 4.48 9.22
C VAL A 24 -13.35 3.54 10.06
N TYR A 25 -12.74 2.49 10.56
CA TYR A 25 -13.41 1.44 11.33
C TYR A 25 -12.95 1.44 12.79
N ARG A 26 -13.83 0.93 13.67
CA ARG A 26 -13.47 0.57 15.03
C ARG A 26 -13.97 -0.83 15.36
N THR A 27 -13.41 -1.45 16.37
CA THR A 27 -13.98 -2.67 16.96
C THR A 27 -15.30 -2.33 17.63
N ALA A 28 -16.37 -3.01 17.25
CA ALA A 28 -17.72 -2.73 17.72
C ALA A 28 -17.98 -3.30 19.12
N ASP A 29 -17.42 -4.47 19.40
CA ASP A 29 -17.66 -5.23 20.63
C ASP A 29 -16.49 -6.16 20.98
N GLU A 30 -16.63 -6.91 22.07
CA GLU A 30 -15.64 -7.89 22.54
C GLU A 30 -15.51 -9.10 21.59
N ASP A 31 -16.52 -9.35 20.75
CA ASP A 31 -16.53 -10.47 19.80
C ASP A 31 -15.76 -10.15 18.50
N GLY A 32 -15.20 -8.96 18.40
CA GLY A 32 -14.31 -8.57 17.29
C GLY A 32 -15.03 -8.07 16.03
N GLY A 33 -16.32 -7.75 16.14
CA GLY A 33 -17.06 -7.08 15.06
C GLY A 33 -16.46 -5.70 14.75
N VAL A 34 -16.59 -5.25 13.51
CA VAL A 34 -16.15 -3.92 13.11
C VAL A 34 -17.34 -3.07 12.68
N GLU A 35 -17.29 -1.79 13.02
CA GLU A 35 -18.29 -0.83 12.56
C GLU A 35 -17.62 0.39 11.93
N VAL A 36 -18.30 1.02 10.98
CA VAL A 36 -17.83 2.24 10.34
C VAL A 36 -18.03 3.42 11.28
N MET A 37 -16.94 4.08 11.61
CA MET A 37 -16.95 5.32 12.40
C MET A 37 -17.14 6.56 11.53
N THR A 38 -16.39 6.62 10.43
CA THR A 38 -16.46 7.71 9.48
C THR A 38 -16.40 7.11 8.08
N ALA A 39 -17.40 7.42 7.27
CA ALA A 39 -17.51 6.91 5.92
C ALA A 39 -16.92 7.89 4.89
N ASP A 40 -16.56 7.36 3.73
CA ASP A 40 -16.22 8.11 2.52
C ASP A 40 -15.10 9.15 2.70
N VAL A 41 -14.11 8.86 3.53
CA VAL A 41 -12.95 9.74 3.73
C VAL A 41 -12.06 9.70 2.49
N PRO A 42 -11.81 10.84 1.83
CA PRO A 42 -11.01 10.86 0.62
C PRO A 42 -9.54 10.53 0.91
N TYR A 43 -8.93 9.77 0.02
CA TYR A 43 -7.50 9.50 0.06
C TYR A 43 -6.82 9.70 -1.30
N SER A 44 -5.53 9.97 -1.26
CA SER A 44 -4.63 9.91 -2.41
C SER A 44 -3.39 9.13 -2.01
N ASN A 45 -3.13 8.05 -2.71
CA ASN A 45 -2.01 7.16 -2.45
C ASN A 45 -1.22 6.88 -3.74
N ARG A 46 -0.18 6.08 -3.65
CA ARG A 46 0.63 5.66 -4.79
C ARG A 46 0.78 4.14 -4.85
N ILE A 47 0.90 3.65 -6.08
CA ILE A 47 1.36 2.29 -6.36
C ILE A 47 2.53 2.33 -7.34
N VAL A 48 3.41 1.33 -7.24
CA VAL A 48 4.49 1.07 -8.20
C VAL A 48 4.18 -0.23 -8.91
N VAL A 49 4.17 -0.20 -10.24
CA VAL A 49 3.94 -1.39 -11.07
C VAL A 49 5.19 -1.72 -11.86
N ARG A 50 5.66 -2.96 -11.76
CA ARG A 50 6.72 -3.52 -12.59
C ARG A 50 6.19 -4.70 -13.37
N ALA A 51 6.32 -4.65 -14.67
CA ALA A 51 5.74 -5.65 -15.55
C ALA A 51 6.62 -5.85 -16.81
N PRO A 52 6.47 -6.97 -17.54
CA PRO A 52 7.04 -7.10 -18.86
C PRO A 52 6.63 -5.93 -19.76
N LYS A 53 7.54 -5.47 -20.59
CA LYS A 53 7.27 -4.39 -21.56
C LYS A 53 6.18 -4.79 -22.57
N ASP A 54 6.22 -6.05 -22.98
CA ASP A 54 5.22 -6.67 -23.84
C ASP A 54 4.24 -7.48 -22.95
N PRO A 55 2.94 -7.12 -22.89
CA PRO A 55 1.94 -7.86 -22.12
C PRO A 55 1.85 -9.35 -22.45
N ALA A 56 2.16 -9.74 -23.70
CA ALA A 56 2.14 -11.12 -24.11
C ALA A 56 3.22 -12.00 -23.42
N GLN A 57 4.23 -11.39 -22.82
CA GLN A 57 5.28 -12.07 -22.07
C GLN A 57 4.94 -12.22 -20.57
N ALA A 58 3.81 -11.71 -20.13
CA ALA A 58 3.41 -11.85 -18.73
C ALA A 58 2.86 -13.26 -18.44
N SER A 59 3.24 -13.78 -17.28
CA SER A 59 2.80 -15.10 -16.79
C SER A 59 1.32 -15.18 -16.46
N GLY A 60 0.71 -14.05 -16.15
CA GLY A 60 -0.63 -13.95 -15.57
C GLY A 60 -0.65 -13.91 -14.04
N ASN A 61 0.48 -14.02 -13.38
CA ASN A 61 0.58 -13.82 -11.93
C ASN A 61 0.83 -12.34 -11.63
N VAL A 62 0.08 -11.82 -10.67
CA VAL A 62 0.24 -10.47 -10.13
C VAL A 62 0.52 -10.59 -8.64
N VAL A 63 1.66 -10.09 -8.20
CA VAL A 63 2.03 -10.07 -6.78
C VAL A 63 1.92 -8.65 -6.26
N VAL A 64 0.97 -8.44 -5.35
CA VAL A 64 0.75 -7.17 -4.67
C VAL A 64 1.51 -7.19 -3.36
N GLU A 65 2.47 -6.29 -3.17
CA GLU A 65 3.21 -6.12 -1.94
C GLU A 65 2.69 -4.93 -1.15
N ILE A 66 2.30 -5.16 0.10
CA ILE A 66 2.19 -4.12 1.11
C ILE A 66 3.61 -3.67 1.43
N ILE A 67 4.04 -2.52 0.88
CA ILE A 67 5.42 -2.04 1.03
C ILE A 67 5.74 -1.85 2.52
N ASN A 68 6.86 -2.39 2.97
CA ASN A 68 7.24 -2.34 4.37
C ASN A 68 7.71 -0.92 4.76
N PRO A 69 7.07 -0.28 5.75
CA PRO A 69 7.34 1.11 6.13
C PRO A 69 8.42 1.25 7.23
N THR A 70 9.16 0.20 7.53
CA THR A 70 10.14 0.20 8.62
C THR A 70 11.22 1.28 8.40
N SER A 71 11.58 1.97 9.48
CA SER A 71 12.57 3.05 9.46
C SER A 71 12.18 4.24 8.57
N PHE A 72 10.87 4.51 8.45
CA PHE A 72 10.33 5.63 7.64
C PHE A 72 10.74 5.56 6.16
N MET A 73 11.06 4.37 5.67
CA MET A 73 11.41 4.13 4.27
C MET A 73 10.44 3.14 3.65
N GLU A 74 10.25 3.25 2.35
CA GLU A 74 9.56 2.23 1.60
C GLU A 74 10.52 1.11 1.22
N ILE A 75 10.34 -0.05 1.83
CA ILE A 75 11.18 -1.22 1.62
C ILE A 75 10.38 -2.28 0.88
N GLU A 76 10.59 -2.39 -0.40
CA GLU A 76 9.97 -3.36 -1.31
C GLU A 76 10.67 -4.72 -1.15
N ARG A 77 10.40 -5.41 -0.06
CA ARG A 77 11.11 -6.65 0.32
C ARG A 77 10.95 -7.76 -0.71
N MET A 78 9.73 -7.96 -1.21
CA MET A 78 9.50 -9.01 -2.19
C MET A 78 10.23 -8.71 -3.49
N TRP A 79 10.19 -7.44 -3.94
CA TRP A 79 10.96 -7.04 -5.11
C TRP A 79 12.47 -7.18 -4.89
N ILE A 80 13.00 -6.69 -3.77
CA ILE A 80 14.45 -6.75 -3.48
C ILE A 80 14.95 -8.20 -3.49
N LEU A 81 14.20 -9.12 -2.90
CA LEU A 81 14.62 -10.52 -2.76
C LEU A 81 14.27 -11.36 -3.99
N GLY A 82 13.15 -11.05 -4.66
CA GLY A 82 12.56 -11.90 -5.70
C GLY A 82 12.66 -11.36 -7.13
N HIS A 83 13.22 -10.17 -7.36
CA HIS A 83 13.18 -9.53 -8.69
C HIS A 83 13.74 -10.40 -9.83
N GLY A 84 14.73 -11.23 -9.53
CA GLY A 84 15.28 -12.17 -10.52
C GLY A 84 14.24 -13.21 -10.97
N GLU A 85 13.41 -13.68 -10.05
CA GLU A 85 12.32 -14.60 -10.35
C GLU A 85 11.17 -13.92 -11.07
N PHE A 86 10.73 -12.74 -10.59
CA PHE A 86 9.70 -11.96 -11.26
C PHE A 86 10.02 -11.76 -12.75
N VAL A 87 11.26 -11.32 -13.03
CA VAL A 87 11.72 -11.08 -14.40
C VAL A 87 11.80 -12.36 -15.21
N ARG A 88 12.29 -13.46 -14.61
CA ARG A 88 12.43 -14.74 -15.29
C ARG A 88 11.07 -15.37 -15.65
N SER A 89 10.11 -15.24 -14.75
CA SER A 89 8.78 -15.86 -14.89
C SER A 89 7.79 -14.98 -15.67
N GLY A 90 8.08 -13.68 -15.82
CA GLY A 90 7.14 -12.75 -16.43
C GLY A 90 6.04 -12.29 -15.47
N ASP A 91 6.26 -12.37 -14.15
CA ASP A 91 5.27 -11.98 -13.15
C ASP A 91 5.17 -10.47 -13.02
N ILE A 92 3.97 -9.97 -12.75
CA ILE A 92 3.71 -8.55 -12.49
C ILE A 92 3.86 -8.29 -10.99
N TYR A 93 4.66 -7.28 -10.65
CA TYR A 93 4.79 -6.77 -9.29
C TYR A 93 4.02 -5.46 -9.13
N VAL A 94 3.26 -5.34 -8.06
CA VAL A 94 2.56 -4.12 -7.66
C VAL A 94 2.88 -3.82 -6.19
N GLY A 95 3.56 -2.72 -5.92
CA GLY A 95 3.81 -2.25 -4.55
C GLY A 95 2.86 -1.12 -4.18
N ILE A 96 2.24 -1.18 -2.99
CA ILE A 96 1.40 -0.10 -2.46
C ILE A 96 2.02 0.52 -1.21
N THR A 97 2.09 1.86 -1.14
CA THR A 97 2.48 2.59 0.07
C THR A 97 1.49 2.28 1.20
N SER A 98 2.01 1.92 2.38
CA SER A 98 1.21 1.29 3.43
C SER A 98 1.07 2.10 4.72
N LYS A 99 1.81 3.20 4.87
CA LYS A 99 1.75 4.02 6.09
C LYS A 99 2.03 5.51 5.85
N PRO A 100 1.41 6.39 6.63
CA PRO A 100 1.65 7.83 6.57
C PRO A 100 3.09 8.27 6.85
N ASN A 101 3.81 7.57 7.72
CA ASN A 101 5.19 7.92 8.04
C ASN A 101 6.13 7.88 6.82
N THR A 102 5.84 7.04 5.83
CA THR A 102 6.59 7.01 4.57
C THR A 102 6.16 8.11 3.62
N ILE A 103 4.90 8.57 3.71
CA ILE A 103 4.39 9.71 2.92
C ILE A 103 5.21 10.97 3.23
N ALA A 104 5.44 11.27 4.51
CA ALA A 104 6.24 12.42 4.91
C ALA A 104 7.65 12.37 4.30
N LYS A 105 8.27 11.20 4.32
CA LYS A 105 9.60 10.99 3.72
C LYS A 105 9.60 11.05 2.19
N LEU A 106 8.57 10.58 1.54
CA LEU A 106 8.42 10.73 0.08
C LEU A 106 8.27 12.20 -0.31
N LYS A 107 7.47 12.97 0.44
CA LYS A 107 7.31 14.42 0.22
C LYS A 107 8.61 15.19 0.48
N GLU A 108 9.38 14.80 1.49
CA GLU A 108 10.72 15.36 1.76
C GLU A 108 11.69 15.05 0.61
N PHE A 109 11.66 13.83 0.10
CA PHE A 109 12.52 13.37 -0.99
C PHE A 109 12.23 14.09 -2.33
N ASN A 110 10.95 14.22 -2.68
CA ASN A 110 10.54 14.93 -3.89
C ASN A 110 9.14 15.55 -3.69
N PRO A 111 9.05 16.79 -3.19
CA PRO A 111 7.78 17.44 -2.88
C PRO A 111 6.89 17.62 -4.12
N ASP A 112 7.47 17.95 -5.28
CA ASP A 112 6.69 18.16 -6.50
C ASP A 112 6.00 16.87 -6.95
N ARG A 113 6.68 15.74 -6.80
CA ARG A 113 6.15 14.43 -7.21
C ARG A 113 5.14 13.87 -6.24
N TYR A 114 5.33 14.05 -4.93
CA TYR A 114 4.54 13.38 -3.89
C TYR A 114 3.61 14.30 -3.09
N ALA A 115 3.52 15.59 -3.45
CA ALA A 115 2.61 16.54 -2.80
C ALA A 115 1.15 16.07 -2.75
N PHE A 116 0.72 15.29 -3.74
CA PHE A 116 -0.65 14.79 -3.85
C PHE A 116 -1.03 13.77 -2.78
N MET A 117 -0.07 13.06 -2.20
CA MET A 117 -0.36 11.98 -1.24
C MET A 117 -1.05 12.53 0.01
N SER A 118 -2.21 11.98 0.32
CA SER A 118 -3.03 12.43 1.44
C SER A 118 -3.84 11.30 2.04
N TRP A 119 -3.70 11.10 3.33
CA TRP A 119 -4.50 10.20 4.16
C TRP A 119 -5.00 11.01 5.36
N ALA A 120 -5.67 12.14 5.09
CA ALA A 120 -6.05 13.07 6.13
C ALA A 120 -6.96 12.40 7.17
N ASN A 121 -6.63 12.63 8.46
CA ASN A 121 -7.48 12.20 9.54
C ASN A 121 -8.75 13.06 9.57
N PRO A 122 -9.95 12.48 9.43
CA PRO A 122 -11.19 13.25 9.44
C PRO A 122 -11.57 13.78 10.84
N THR A 123 -10.97 13.24 11.90
CA THR A 123 -11.29 13.57 13.29
C THR A 123 -10.03 13.69 14.15
N PRO A 124 -9.11 14.63 13.82
CA PRO A 124 -7.81 14.73 14.50
C PRO A 124 -7.93 15.12 15.99
N GLU A 125 -9.06 15.71 16.39
CA GLU A 125 -9.37 16.06 17.79
C GLU A 125 -9.91 14.87 18.61
N ARG A 126 -10.23 13.75 17.96
CA ARG A 126 -10.78 12.59 18.66
C ARG A 126 -9.68 11.85 19.40
N PRO A 127 -9.82 11.64 20.70
CA PRO A 127 -8.86 10.84 21.45
C PRO A 127 -8.89 9.40 20.92
N PHE A 128 -7.72 8.79 20.84
CA PHE A 128 -7.62 7.35 20.62
C PHE A 128 -8.30 6.59 21.77
N ASP A 129 -8.75 5.35 21.51
CA ASP A 129 -9.28 4.47 22.55
C ASP A 129 -8.18 4.03 23.56
N PHE A 130 -6.95 4.42 23.35
CA PHE A 130 -5.80 4.28 24.24
C PHE A 130 -5.11 5.63 24.44
N ASP A 131 -4.36 5.77 25.54
CA ASP A 131 -3.56 6.98 25.77
C ASP A 131 -2.25 6.94 24.95
N PRO A 132 -2.16 7.68 23.82
CA PRO A 132 -0.95 7.68 23.00
C PRO A 132 0.22 8.33 23.73
N GLU A 133 -0.01 9.31 24.63
CA GLU A 133 1.04 9.93 25.42
C GLU A 133 1.68 8.94 26.40
N GLN A 134 0.88 8.01 26.93
CA GLN A 134 1.41 6.94 27.78
C GLN A 134 2.35 6.04 27.00
N LEU A 135 1.96 5.65 25.77
CA LEU A 135 2.81 4.82 24.90
C LEU A 135 4.09 5.51 24.46
N VAL A 136 4.04 6.84 24.23
CA VAL A 136 5.22 7.66 23.95
C VAL A 136 6.11 7.74 25.19
N ARG A 137 5.54 7.99 26.38
CA ARG A 137 6.29 8.01 27.67
C ARG A 137 6.97 6.67 27.96
N ASP A 138 6.31 5.59 27.62
CA ASP A 138 6.85 4.22 27.78
C ASP A 138 7.85 3.82 26.70
N GLY A 139 8.11 4.72 25.73
CA GLY A 139 9.03 4.46 24.61
C GLY A 139 8.50 3.42 23.62
N ALA A 140 7.22 3.07 23.71
CA ALA A 140 6.59 2.05 22.85
C ALA A 140 6.22 2.57 21.47
N LEU A 141 5.97 3.88 21.34
CA LEU A 141 5.63 4.51 20.05
C LEU A 141 6.43 5.81 19.87
N PRO A 142 6.98 6.06 18.66
CA PRO A 142 7.42 7.39 18.29
C PRO A 142 6.22 8.34 18.20
N ASP A 143 6.45 9.65 18.19
CA ASP A 143 5.43 10.66 17.99
C ASP A 143 4.49 10.25 16.84
N MET A 144 3.22 10.05 17.17
CA MET A 144 2.19 9.75 16.18
C MET A 144 1.70 11.06 15.59
N ASP A 145 1.85 11.21 14.28
CA ASP A 145 1.26 12.33 13.57
C ASP A 145 -0.24 12.09 13.41
N ILE A 146 -1.03 12.73 14.28
CA ILE A 146 -2.50 12.62 14.30
C ILE A 146 -3.19 13.29 13.09
N SER A 147 -2.44 14.00 12.25
CA SER A 147 -2.98 14.56 11.00
C SER A 147 -3.33 13.51 9.96
N TYR A 148 -2.85 12.28 10.13
CA TYR A 148 -3.10 11.16 9.24
C TYR A 148 -3.97 10.08 9.89
N GLU A 149 -4.79 9.42 9.05
CA GLU A 149 -5.59 8.27 9.46
C GLU A 149 -5.06 6.99 8.79
N THR A 150 -4.49 6.10 9.61
CA THR A 150 -3.90 4.84 9.12
C THR A 150 -4.95 3.80 8.75
N GLY A 151 -6.14 3.89 9.32
CA GLY A 151 -7.25 2.96 9.08
C GLY A 151 -7.80 2.99 7.67
N LEU A 152 -7.57 4.07 6.93
CA LEU A 152 -7.96 4.17 5.51
C LEU A 152 -7.29 3.09 4.63
N PHE A 153 -6.17 2.53 5.09
CA PHE A 153 -5.38 1.57 4.32
C PHE A 153 -6.14 0.27 4.01
N TRP A 154 -7.09 -0.12 4.84
CA TRP A 154 -7.84 -1.37 4.65
C TRP A 154 -8.72 -1.32 3.39
N ASP A 155 -9.46 -0.24 3.24
CA ASP A 155 -10.28 -0.04 2.03
C ASP A 155 -9.40 0.22 0.80
N MET A 156 -8.27 0.94 0.95
CA MET A 156 -7.31 1.13 -0.15
C MET A 156 -6.79 -0.19 -0.72
N LEU A 157 -6.55 -1.21 0.12
CA LEU A 157 -6.16 -2.55 -0.33
C LEU A 157 -7.29 -3.24 -1.10
N THR A 158 -8.51 -3.12 -0.59
CA THR A 158 -9.72 -3.67 -1.21
C THR A 158 -9.97 -3.01 -2.56
N ASP A 159 -9.91 -1.68 -2.62
CA ASP A 159 -10.08 -0.90 -3.85
C ASP A 159 -9.01 -1.26 -4.89
N LEU A 160 -7.76 -1.41 -4.46
CA LEU A 160 -6.68 -1.84 -5.35
C LEU A 160 -6.96 -3.24 -5.90
N ALA A 161 -7.44 -4.17 -5.07
CA ALA A 161 -7.76 -5.52 -5.52
C ALA A 161 -8.89 -5.51 -6.58
N TRP A 162 -9.92 -4.69 -6.38
CA TRP A 162 -10.99 -4.51 -7.35
C TRP A 162 -10.49 -3.85 -8.64
N LEU A 163 -9.68 -2.80 -8.53
CA LEU A 163 -9.09 -2.12 -9.68
C LEU A 163 -8.27 -3.10 -10.53
N LEU A 164 -7.36 -3.85 -9.91
CA LEU A 164 -6.46 -4.76 -10.65
C LEU A 164 -7.22 -5.95 -11.30
N ARG A 165 -8.36 -6.35 -10.74
CA ARG A 165 -9.22 -7.41 -11.31
C ARG A 165 -10.10 -6.90 -12.44
N GLY A 166 -10.51 -5.65 -12.36
CA GLY A 166 -11.45 -5.04 -13.29
C GLY A 166 -10.86 -4.71 -14.66
N ASP A 167 -11.73 -4.50 -15.64
CA ASP A 167 -11.36 -4.12 -17.01
C ASP A 167 -11.50 -2.60 -17.27
N SER A 168 -11.53 -1.81 -16.20
CA SER A 168 -11.58 -0.35 -16.27
C SER A 168 -10.37 0.21 -17.01
N ASP A 169 -10.56 1.30 -17.73
CA ASP A 169 -9.47 2.08 -18.35
C ASP A 169 -8.47 2.63 -17.35
N LEU A 170 -8.86 2.71 -16.08
CA LEU A 170 -7.99 3.13 -14.97
C LEU A 170 -7.06 2.01 -14.48
N ASN A 171 -7.33 0.75 -14.84
CA ASN A 171 -6.49 -0.37 -14.41
C ASN A 171 -5.13 -0.35 -15.14
N PRO A 172 -4.01 -0.14 -14.42
CA PRO A 172 -2.69 -0.01 -15.04
C PRO A 172 -2.18 -1.29 -15.69
N ILE A 173 -2.81 -2.43 -15.39
CA ILE A 173 -2.45 -3.76 -15.94
C ILE A 173 -3.59 -4.41 -16.73
N ARG A 174 -4.57 -3.64 -17.19
CA ARG A 174 -5.73 -4.18 -17.88
C ARG A 174 -5.39 -5.00 -19.13
N ASP A 175 -4.35 -4.61 -19.83
CA ASP A 175 -3.90 -5.26 -21.07
C ASP A 175 -3.04 -6.51 -20.83
N TYR A 176 -2.75 -6.81 -19.57
CA TYR A 176 -1.98 -7.99 -19.17
C TYR A 176 -2.91 -9.15 -18.78
N PRO A 177 -2.50 -10.42 -18.99
CA PRO A 177 -3.19 -11.55 -18.40
C PRO A 177 -3.12 -11.48 -16.87
N ARG A 178 -4.24 -11.80 -16.20
CA ARG A 178 -4.41 -11.71 -14.74
C ARG A 178 -5.10 -12.98 -14.24
N GLN A 179 -4.36 -14.08 -14.19
CA GLN A 179 -4.89 -15.39 -13.77
C GLN A 179 -4.94 -15.50 -12.25
N ALA A 180 -3.92 -14.98 -11.57
CA ALA A 180 -3.84 -14.98 -10.12
C ALA A 180 -3.34 -13.63 -9.61
N ILE A 181 -4.00 -13.10 -8.56
CA ILE A 181 -3.56 -11.92 -7.82
C ILE A 181 -3.30 -12.36 -6.38
N CYS A 182 -2.04 -12.27 -5.96
CA CYS A 182 -1.59 -12.67 -4.64
C CYS A 182 -1.16 -11.45 -3.84
N LEU A 183 -1.62 -11.34 -2.59
CA LEU A 183 -1.21 -10.29 -1.66
C LEU A 183 -0.08 -10.81 -0.75
N THR A 184 0.94 -9.99 -0.54
CA THR A 184 2.08 -10.34 0.30
C THR A 184 2.50 -9.15 1.17
N GLY A 185 3.15 -9.46 2.29
CA GLY A 185 3.75 -8.51 3.19
C GLY A 185 4.91 -9.14 3.98
N TRP A 186 5.82 -8.31 4.46
CA TRP A 186 7.00 -8.75 5.22
C TRP A 186 7.11 -7.98 6.54
N SER A 187 7.40 -8.67 7.67
CA SER A 187 7.58 -8.07 8.99
C SER A 187 6.35 -7.22 9.36
N GLN A 188 6.49 -5.93 9.57
CA GLN A 188 5.38 -5.04 9.92
C GLN A 188 4.25 -5.07 8.88
N SER A 189 4.57 -5.08 7.59
CA SER A 189 3.53 -5.22 6.55
C SER A 189 2.93 -6.62 6.48
N GLY A 190 3.67 -7.65 6.92
CA GLY A 190 3.11 -8.98 7.14
C GLY A 190 2.08 -9.02 8.27
N ALA A 191 2.31 -8.28 9.35
CA ALA A 191 1.31 -8.11 10.42
C ALA A 191 0.06 -7.37 9.92
N TYR A 192 0.23 -6.41 9.00
CA TYR A 192 -0.89 -5.74 8.33
C TYR A 192 -1.71 -6.71 7.49
N LEU A 193 -1.04 -7.53 6.67
CA LEU A 193 -1.69 -8.56 5.88
C LEU A 193 -2.49 -9.52 6.77
N PHE A 194 -1.89 -9.98 7.87
CA PHE A 194 -2.56 -10.87 8.81
C PHE A 194 -3.81 -10.22 9.41
N ARG A 195 -3.74 -8.94 9.82
CA ARG A 195 -4.88 -8.21 10.33
C ARG A 195 -5.98 -8.05 9.27
N TYR A 196 -5.62 -7.66 8.06
CA TYR A 196 -6.56 -7.52 6.94
C TYR A 196 -7.36 -8.79 6.61
N LEU A 197 -6.72 -9.95 6.77
CA LEU A 197 -7.38 -11.24 6.51
C LEU A 197 -8.27 -11.73 7.65
N ASN A 198 -8.18 -11.13 8.84
CA ASN A 198 -8.90 -11.55 10.05
C ASN A 198 -9.83 -10.46 10.61
N SER A 199 -10.14 -9.41 9.87
CA SER A 199 -11.07 -8.34 10.24
C SER A 199 -12.35 -8.35 9.45
#